data_bdf27cde2a84dc6dcb907821b28df454
#
_entry.id   bdf27cde2a84dc6dcb907821b28df454
#
_cell.length_a   1.000
_cell.length_b   1.000
_cell.length_c   1.000
_cell.angle_alpha   90.00
_cell.angle_beta   90.00
_cell.angle_gamma   90.00
#
_symmetry.space_group_name_H-M   'P 1'
#
loop_
_entity.id
_entity.type
_entity.pdbx_description
1 polymer ?
#
loop_
_entity_poly.entity_id
_entity_poly.type
_entity_poly.pdbx_seq_one_letter_code
_entity_poly.pdbx_strand_id
1 'polypeptide(L)'
;MLPWPTEAPGARLADVRDTSLAKIVRDEILARIMRGELAPGRRINEPDVAERLGISRVPVREALRALESSGLVVSRKNAGVFVRELAPIEVSQLYELRAVFDAYAGRKAGALPDAARRALVKVLDAATAGMRKAARRHDVAGYYAENLRFHWAIVEAVGNARFSDAYRDVVQQLHLWRIQNLSQGLAMAASVAEHDEILRAIRAGDAQRSETLMASHVHTAHGRLENRLYKETSR
;
A
#
# COMPACT_ATOMS: atom_id res chain seq x y z
N MET A 1 -6.67 -9.50 -2.30
CA MET A 1 -7.35 -8.30 -1.76
C MET A 1 -6.32 -7.20 -1.69
N LEU A 2 -6.66 -5.92 -1.83
CA LEU A 2 -5.71 -4.82 -1.61
C LEU A 2 -5.60 -4.52 -0.11
N PRO A 3 -4.48 -3.95 0.37
CA PRO A 3 -4.28 -3.64 1.79
C PRO A 3 -5.18 -2.50 2.32
N TRP A 4 -6.08 -1.97 1.49
CA TRP A 4 -7.10 -0.99 1.86
C TRP A 4 -8.41 -1.19 1.09
N PRO A 5 -9.56 -0.67 1.60
CA PRO A 5 -10.84 -0.71 0.89
C PRO A 5 -10.76 0.09 -0.42
N THR A 6 -11.22 -0.51 -1.52
CA THR A 6 -11.30 0.14 -2.83
C THR A 6 -12.71 0.62 -3.18
N GLU A 7 -13.71 0.15 -2.44
CA GLU A 7 -15.12 0.50 -2.66
C GLU A 7 -15.59 1.54 -1.65
N ALA A 8 -16.44 2.45 -2.11
CA ALA A 8 -17.09 3.42 -1.23
C ALA A 8 -18.06 2.70 -0.27
N PRO A 9 -18.07 3.03 1.03
CA PRO A 9 -18.86 2.33 2.05
C PRO A 9 -20.39 2.51 1.95
N GLY A 10 -20.90 3.13 0.90
CA GLY A 10 -22.34 3.37 0.72
C GLY A 10 -23.24 2.13 0.84
N ALA A 11 -22.71 0.92 0.65
CA ALA A 11 -23.44 -0.34 0.86
C ALA A 11 -23.31 -0.90 2.28
N ARG A 12 -22.48 -0.31 3.16
CA ARG A 12 -22.16 -0.85 4.50
C ARG A 12 -22.83 -0.18 5.68
N LEU A 13 -23.61 0.89 5.48
CA LEU A 13 -24.37 1.50 6.56
C LEU A 13 -25.47 0.58 7.15
N ALA A 14 -25.84 -0.48 6.42
CA ALA A 14 -26.77 -1.51 6.93
C ALA A 14 -26.10 -2.52 7.90
N ASP A 15 -24.75 -2.66 7.85
CA ASP A 15 -23.96 -3.59 8.70
C ASP A 15 -23.43 -2.94 10.00
N VAL A 16 -24.04 -1.85 10.43
CA VAL A 16 -23.59 -1.01 11.58
C VAL A 16 -23.66 -1.77 12.93
N ARG A 17 -24.23 -2.96 13.00
CA ARG A 17 -24.37 -3.68 14.28
C ARG A 17 -23.03 -4.13 14.88
N ASP A 18 -21.98 -4.36 14.05
CA ASP A 18 -20.68 -4.90 14.52
C ASP A 18 -19.47 -3.99 14.20
N THR A 19 -19.66 -2.85 13.54
CA THR A 19 -18.58 -1.95 13.15
C THR A 19 -18.78 -0.56 13.71
N SER A 20 -17.79 -0.01 14.46
CA SER A 20 -17.90 1.34 14.99
C SER A 20 -18.04 2.36 13.85
N LEU A 21 -18.90 3.36 14.05
CA LEU A 21 -19.11 4.44 13.08
C LEU A 21 -17.80 5.17 12.74
N ALA A 22 -16.89 5.31 13.72
CA ALA A 22 -15.56 5.86 13.50
C ALA A 22 -14.74 5.03 12.52
N LYS A 23 -14.84 3.70 12.54
CA LYS A 23 -14.16 2.82 11.58
C LYS A 23 -14.70 3.01 10.16
N ILE A 24 -16.04 3.12 10.01
CA ILE A 24 -16.67 3.37 8.70
C ILE A 24 -16.17 4.70 8.11
N VAL A 25 -16.16 5.76 8.93
CA VAL A 25 -15.68 7.10 8.53
C VAL A 25 -14.20 7.06 8.18
N ARG A 26 -13.38 6.37 8.97
CA ARG A 26 -11.95 6.18 8.70
C ARG A 26 -11.75 5.51 7.33
N ASP A 27 -12.45 4.42 7.07
CA ASP A 27 -12.32 3.65 5.85
C ASP A 27 -12.79 4.46 4.61
N GLU A 28 -13.80 5.32 4.76
CA GLU A 28 -14.25 6.26 3.72
C GLU A 28 -13.20 7.32 3.42
N ILE A 29 -12.66 7.98 4.45
CA ILE A 29 -11.60 8.99 4.27
C ILE A 29 -10.36 8.33 3.65
N LEU A 30 -9.94 7.18 4.15
CA LEU A 30 -8.84 6.39 3.61
C LEU A 30 -9.05 6.07 2.11
N ALA A 31 -10.23 5.56 1.75
CA ALA A 31 -10.52 5.24 0.35
C ALA A 31 -10.43 6.48 -0.56
N ARG A 32 -10.88 7.64 -0.10
CA ARG A 32 -10.74 8.90 -0.84
C ARG A 32 -9.30 9.36 -1.00
N ILE A 33 -8.49 9.21 0.06
CA ILE A 33 -7.05 9.47 -0.01
C ILE A 33 -6.40 8.53 -1.03
N MET A 34 -6.70 7.22 -0.95
CA MET A 34 -6.11 6.21 -1.83
C MET A 34 -6.54 6.35 -3.31
N ARG A 35 -7.68 6.97 -3.57
CA ARG A 35 -8.11 7.33 -4.94
C ARG A 35 -7.59 8.68 -5.42
N GLY A 36 -6.85 9.43 -4.57
CA GLY A 36 -6.34 10.76 -4.88
C GLY A 36 -7.39 11.88 -4.84
N GLU A 37 -8.62 11.61 -4.40
CA GLU A 37 -9.68 12.62 -4.23
C GLU A 37 -9.34 13.61 -3.09
N LEU A 38 -8.60 13.13 -2.10
CA LEU A 38 -7.97 13.93 -1.06
C LEU A 38 -6.46 13.87 -1.27
N ALA A 39 -5.95 14.80 -2.05
CA ALA A 39 -4.52 14.87 -2.37
C ALA A 39 -3.67 15.20 -1.13
N PRO A 40 -2.38 14.81 -1.08
CA PRO A 40 -1.44 15.26 -0.08
C PRO A 40 -1.43 16.79 0.08
N GLY A 41 -1.31 17.27 1.32
CA GLY A 41 -1.44 18.69 1.67
C GLY A 41 -2.90 19.21 1.74
N ARG A 42 -3.87 18.46 1.27
CA ARG A 42 -5.28 18.88 1.30
C ARG A 42 -5.81 18.87 2.72
N ARG A 43 -6.47 19.96 3.12
CA ARG A 43 -7.18 20.05 4.40
C ARG A 43 -8.42 19.16 4.39
N ILE A 44 -8.62 18.41 5.48
CA ILE A 44 -9.85 17.64 5.74
C ILE A 44 -10.69 18.45 6.70
N ASN A 45 -11.85 18.92 6.24
CA ASN A 45 -12.76 19.70 7.05
C ASN A 45 -13.72 18.75 7.81
N GLU A 46 -13.59 18.68 9.14
CA GLU A 46 -14.44 17.82 9.99
C GLU A 46 -15.95 18.10 9.83
N PRO A 47 -16.40 19.38 9.84
CA PRO A 47 -17.79 19.72 9.60
C PRO A 47 -18.32 19.19 8.26
N ASP A 48 -17.58 19.37 7.16
CA ASP A 48 -18.01 18.95 5.82
C ASP A 48 -18.14 17.42 5.74
N VAL A 49 -17.21 16.68 6.39
CA VAL A 49 -17.26 15.22 6.46
C VAL A 49 -18.49 14.77 7.26
N ALA A 50 -18.76 15.40 8.41
CA ALA A 50 -19.88 15.09 9.27
C ALA A 50 -21.23 15.35 8.57
N GLU A 51 -21.37 16.50 7.93
CA GLU A 51 -22.55 16.89 7.16
C GLU A 51 -22.82 15.93 6.00
N ARG A 52 -21.79 15.66 5.18
CA ARG A 52 -21.92 14.76 4.03
C ARG A 52 -22.32 13.34 4.41
N LEU A 53 -21.89 12.85 5.59
CA LEU A 53 -22.21 11.50 6.07
C LEU A 53 -23.46 11.47 6.95
N GLY A 54 -24.07 12.62 7.26
CA GLY A 54 -25.25 12.71 8.12
C GLY A 54 -24.99 12.29 9.57
N ILE A 55 -23.77 12.54 10.12
CA ILE A 55 -23.34 12.09 11.44
C ILE A 55 -22.84 13.23 12.32
N SER A 56 -22.63 12.96 13.61
CA SER A 56 -21.98 13.91 14.51
C SER A 56 -20.47 14.03 14.24
N ARG A 57 -19.81 15.07 14.77
CA ARG A 57 -18.36 15.28 14.61
C ARG A 57 -17.50 14.32 15.42
N VAL A 58 -18.04 13.67 16.45
CA VAL A 58 -17.27 12.77 17.34
C VAL A 58 -16.65 11.61 16.56
N PRO A 59 -17.42 10.77 15.82
CA PRO A 59 -16.83 9.66 15.06
C PRO A 59 -15.87 10.15 13.95
N VAL A 60 -16.05 11.36 13.42
CA VAL A 60 -15.11 11.95 12.43
C VAL A 60 -13.76 12.24 13.09
N ARG A 61 -13.74 12.83 14.29
CA ARG A 61 -12.50 13.09 15.04
C ARG A 61 -11.77 11.81 15.42
N GLU A 62 -12.52 10.78 15.87
CA GLU A 62 -11.93 9.47 16.17
C GLU A 62 -11.31 8.84 14.93
N ALA A 63 -11.98 8.90 13.78
CA ALA A 63 -11.48 8.44 12.52
C ALA A 63 -10.19 9.16 12.09
N LEU A 64 -10.16 10.50 12.22
CA LEU A 64 -8.99 11.31 11.89
C LEU A 64 -7.81 11.02 12.83
N ARG A 65 -8.05 10.82 14.13
CA ARG A 65 -6.99 10.38 15.08
C ARG A 65 -6.41 9.02 14.70
N ALA A 66 -7.24 8.07 14.28
CA ALA A 66 -6.78 6.77 13.81
C ALA A 66 -5.93 6.89 12.53
N LEU A 67 -6.32 7.76 11.58
CA LEU A 67 -5.53 8.05 10.38
C LEU A 67 -4.23 8.81 10.70
N GLU A 68 -4.22 9.64 11.74
CA GLU A 68 -3.01 10.33 12.21
C GLU A 68 -2.02 9.34 12.85
N SER A 69 -2.52 8.39 13.65
CA SER A 69 -1.69 7.32 14.23
C SER A 69 -1.04 6.43 13.17
N SER A 70 -1.69 6.22 12.02
CA SER A 70 -1.11 5.48 10.88
C SER A 70 -0.28 6.36 9.92
N GLY A 71 -0.07 7.64 10.28
CA GLY A 71 0.77 8.55 9.52
C GLY A 71 0.19 9.03 8.18
N LEU A 72 -1.12 8.94 7.96
CA LEU A 72 -1.78 9.34 6.72
C LEU A 72 -2.28 10.78 6.73
N VAL A 73 -2.53 11.32 7.92
CA VAL A 73 -2.90 12.72 8.10
C VAL A 73 -2.05 13.34 9.20
N VAL A 74 -2.04 14.65 9.30
CA VAL A 74 -1.32 15.42 10.31
C VAL A 74 -2.19 16.54 10.83
N SER A 75 -2.27 16.68 12.15
CA SER A 75 -2.91 17.82 12.81
C SER A 75 -1.96 19.00 12.89
N ARG A 76 -2.40 20.17 12.41
CA ARG A 76 -1.66 21.42 12.57
C ARG A 76 -2.39 22.31 13.57
N LYS A 77 -1.66 22.80 14.57
CA LYS A 77 -2.23 23.66 15.65
C LYS A 77 -2.99 24.83 15.04
N ASN A 78 -4.24 25.02 15.44
CA ASN A 78 -5.16 26.07 15.00
C ASN A 78 -5.45 26.09 13.47
N ALA A 79 -4.99 25.09 12.70
CA ALA A 79 -5.20 25.03 11.24
C ALA A 79 -6.07 23.84 10.81
N GLY A 80 -6.19 22.81 11.66
CA GLY A 80 -6.99 21.60 11.38
C GLY A 80 -6.16 20.41 10.94
N VAL A 81 -6.81 19.43 10.31
CA VAL A 81 -6.20 18.17 9.86
C VAL A 81 -5.94 18.22 8.36
N PHE A 82 -4.79 17.70 7.94
CA PHE A 82 -4.35 17.70 6.55
C PHE A 82 -3.90 16.31 6.15
N VAL A 83 -4.10 15.92 4.88
CA VAL A 83 -3.45 14.74 4.31
C VAL A 83 -1.93 14.97 4.34
N ARG A 84 -1.18 13.98 4.82
CA ARG A 84 0.28 14.12 5.00
C ARG A 84 0.99 14.23 3.66
N GLU A 85 1.96 15.11 3.59
CA GLU A 85 2.99 15.19 2.56
C GLU A 85 4.26 14.58 3.14
N LEU A 86 4.88 13.66 2.41
CA LEU A 86 6.13 13.04 2.85
C LEU A 86 7.33 13.78 2.27
N ALA A 87 8.30 14.11 3.13
CA ALA A 87 9.60 14.57 2.69
C ALA A 87 10.40 13.41 2.04
N PRO A 88 11.32 13.69 1.10
CA PRO A 88 12.13 12.65 0.45
C PRO A 88 12.86 11.72 1.44
N ILE A 89 13.38 12.26 2.54
CA ILE A 89 14.03 11.47 3.58
C ILE A 89 13.06 10.49 4.27
N GLU A 90 11.82 10.89 4.51
CA GLU A 90 10.81 10.02 5.10
C GLU A 90 10.44 8.88 4.15
N VAL A 91 10.40 9.17 2.85
CA VAL A 91 10.17 8.15 1.80
C VAL A 91 11.30 7.12 1.83
N SER A 92 12.57 7.57 1.89
CA SER A 92 13.74 6.68 1.98
C SER A 92 13.64 5.76 3.21
N GLN A 93 13.36 6.33 4.39
CA GLN A 93 13.18 5.57 5.64
C GLN A 93 12.04 4.55 5.56
N LEU A 94 10.92 4.91 4.93
CA LEU A 94 9.81 3.98 4.71
C LEU A 94 10.18 2.84 3.74
N TYR A 95 11.01 3.10 2.72
CA TYR A 95 11.50 2.05 1.81
C TYR A 95 12.49 1.11 2.52
N GLU A 96 13.36 1.61 3.38
CA GLU A 96 14.25 0.78 4.22
C GLU A 96 13.43 -0.15 5.12
N LEU A 97 12.44 0.38 5.83
CA LEU A 97 11.56 -0.40 6.69
C LEU A 97 10.75 -1.43 5.87
N ARG A 98 10.25 -1.03 4.71
CA ARG A 98 9.54 -1.92 3.78
C ARG A 98 10.44 -3.07 3.33
N ALA A 99 11.71 -2.82 3.02
CA ALA A 99 12.64 -3.86 2.60
C ALA A 99 12.82 -4.95 3.68
N VAL A 100 12.87 -4.55 4.96
CA VAL A 100 12.92 -5.49 6.10
C VAL A 100 11.65 -6.34 6.17
N PHE A 101 10.48 -5.71 6.05
CA PHE A 101 9.21 -6.44 6.04
C PHE A 101 9.11 -7.42 4.86
N ASP A 102 9.39 -6.94 3.65
CA ASP A 102 9.32 -7.75 2.43
C ASP A 102 10.32 -8.93 2.48
N ALA A 103 11.55 -8.72 2.98
CA ALA A 103 12.54 -9.78 3.18
C ALA A 103 12.02 -10.87 4.12
N TYR A 104 11.56 -10.49 5.32
CA TYR A 104 11.02 -11.42 6.29
C TYR A 104 9.80 -12.19 5.74
N ALA A 105 8.89 -11.50 5.07
CA ALA A 105 7.72 -12.12 4.46
C ALA A 105 8.12 -13.11 3.34
N GLY A 106 9.09 -12.76 2.51
CA GLY A 106 9.64 -13.64 1.49
C GLY A 106 10.23 -14.92 2.06
N ARG A 107 11.05 -14.81 3.12
CA ARG A 107 11.59 -15.97 3.85
C ARG A 107 10.49 -16.88 4.39
N LYS A 108 9.47 -16.30 5.04
CA LYS A 108 8.33 -17.05 5.56
C LYS A 108 7.53 -17.74 4.45
N ALA A 109 7.30 -17.05 3.32
CA ALA A 109 6.59 -17.60 2.17
C ALA A 109 7.35 -18.78 1.54
N GLY A 110 8.66 -18.68 1.38
CA GLY A 110 9.51 -19.79 0.90
C GLY A 110 9.53 -20.99 1.85
N ALA A 111 9.44 -20.77 3.16
CA ALA A 111 9.43 -21.80 4.19
C ALA A 111 8.04 -22.42 4.46
N LEU A 112 6.99 -21.99 3.76
CA LEU A 112 5.64 -22.54 3.96
C LEU A 112 5.58 -24.05 3.64
N PRO A 113 4.73 -24.82 4.37
CA PRO A 113 4.40 -26.18 3.97
C PRO A 113 3.87 -26.25 2.55
N ASP A 114 4.13 -27.34 1.84
CA ASP A 114 3.86 -27.49 0.41
C ASP A 114 2.43 -27.12 -0.02
N ALA A 115 1.42 -27.51 0.76
CA ALA A 115 0.03 -27.21 0.41
C ALA A 115 -0.25 -25.69 0.48
N ALA A 116 0.19 -25.02 1.54
CA ALA A 116 0.03 -23.57 1.73
C ALA A 116 0.85 -22.80 0.68
N ARG A 117 2.09 -23.24 0.40
CA ARG A 117 2.95 -22.64 -0.62
C ARG A 117 2.32 -22.75 -2.00
N ARG A 118 1.76 -23.91 -2.39
CA ARG A 118 1.04 -24.06 -3.66
C ARG A 118 -0.18 -23.14 -3.76
N ALA A 119 -0.92 -22.95 -2.66
CA ALA A 119 -2.05 -22.01 -2.64
C ALA A 119 -1.58 -20.56 -2.85
N LEU A 120 -0.53 -20.14 -2.15
CA LEU A 120 0.08 -18.83 -2.32
C LEU A 120 0.57 -18.63 -3.77
N VAL A 121 1.31 -19.58 -4.32
CA VAL A 121 1.85 -19.53 -5.69
C VAL A 121 0.76 -19.28 -6.72
N LYS A 122 -0.44 -19.87 -6.60
CA LYS A 122 -1.57 -19.59 -7.51
C LYS A 122 -1.98 -18.11 -7.48
N VAL A 123 -1.98 -17.49 -6.31
CA VAL A 123 -2.31 -16.06 -6.18
C VAL A 123 -1.23 -15.19 -6.81
N LEU A 124 0.04 -15.55 -6.57
CA LEU A 124 1.19 -14.83 -7.12
C LEU A 124 1.28 -14.96 -8.64
N ASP A 125 1.01 -16.14 -9.21
CA ASP A 125 0.92 -16.37 -10.66
C ASP A 125 -0.14 -15.46 -11.30
N ALA A 126 -1.32 -15.37 -10.69
CA ALA A 126 -2.41 -14.52 -11.20
C ALA A 126 -2.01 -13.03 -11.16
N ALA A 127 -1.44 -12.57 -10.05
CA ALA A 127 -0.98 -11.20 -9.90
C ALA A 127 0.14 -10.85 -10.90
N THR A 128 1.12 -11.74 -11.09
CA THR A 128 2.21 -11.55 -12.05
C THR A 128 1.70 -11.52 -13.49
N ALA A 129 0.74 -12.39 -13.83
CA ALA A 129 0.08 -12.35 -15.15
C ALA A 129 -0.68 -11.02 -15.36
N GLY A 130 -1.37 -10.52 -14.34
CA GLY A 130 -2.03 -9.22 -14.33
C GLY A 130 -1.04 -8.07 -14.56
N MET A 131 0.07 -8.04 -13.81
CA MET A 131 1.14 -7.05 -13.99
C MET A 131 1.70 -7.07 -15.41
N ARG A 132 1.96 -8.26 -15.97
CA ARG A 132 2.46 -8.42 -17.35
C ARG A 132 1.47 -7.90 -18.39
N LYS A 133 0.17 -8.16 -18.19
CA LYS A 133 -0.90 -7.63 -19.05
C LYS A 133 -0.97 -6.11 -18.98
N ALA A 134 -0.96 -5.54 -17.80
CA ALA A 134 -0.97 -4.09 -17.57
C ALA A 134 0.27 -3.41 -18.15
N ALA A 135 1.47 -3.99 -17.96
CA ALA A 135 2.72 -3.48 -18.52
C ALA A 135 2.68 -3.39 -20.06
N ARG A 136 2.15 -4.42 -20.76
CA ARG A 136 1.99 -4.39 -22.22
C ARG A 136 1.01 -3.32 -22.73
N ARG A 137 0.08 -2.88 -21.88
CA ARG A 137 -0.92 -1.87 -22.20
C ARG A 137 -0.54 -0.48 -21.72
N HIS A 138 0.64 -0.34 -21.08
CA HIS A 138 1.05 0.88 -20.39
C HIS A 138 0.02 1.34 -19.33
N ASP A 139 -0.75 0.40 -18.77
CA ASP A 139 -1.72 0.66 -17.70
C ASP A 139 -1.00 0.69 -16.34
N VAL A 140 -0.57 1.88 -15.93
CA VAL A 140 0.18 2.10 -14.69
C VAL A 140 -0.67 1.78 -13.46
N ALA A 141 -1.95 2.14 -13.48
CA ALA A 141 -2.85 1.92 -12.34
C ALA A 141 -3.15 0.42 -12.16
N GLY A 142 -3.45 -0.29 -13.24
CA GLY A 142 -3.65 -1.73 -13.22
C GLY A 142 -2.40 -2.49 -12.82
N TYR A 143 -1.22 -2.08 -13.33
CA TYR A 143 0.06 -2.63 -12.90
C TYR A 143 0.26 -2.48 -11.39
N TYR A 144 0.03 -1.28 -10.86
CA TYR A 144 0.22 -1.00 -9.45
C TYR A 144 -0.73 -1.80 -8.55
N ALA A 145 -1.98 -1.95 -8.94
CA ALA A 145 -2.95 -2.77 -8.21
C ALA A 145 -2.51 -4.23 -8.09
N GLU A 146 -2.04 -4.83 -9.19
CA GLU A 146 -1.55 -6.22 -9.20
C GLU A 146 -0.20 -6.36 -8.43
N ASN A 147 0.68 -5.35 -8.50
CA ASN A 147 1.90 -5.29 -7.69
C ASN A 147 1.58 -5.31 -6.18
N LEU A 148 0.64 -4.47 -5.74
CA LEU A 148 0.18 -4.47 -4.35
C LEU A 148 -0.42 -5.82 -3.94
N ARG A 149 -1.22 -6.43 -4.82
CA ARG A 149 -1.83 -7.73 -4.58
C ARG A 149 -0.78 -8.83 -4.41
N PHE A 150 0.29 -8.81 -5.21
CA PHE A 150 1.41 -9.74 -5.11
C PHE A 150 2.10 -9.64 -3.74
N HIS A 151 2.57 -8.45 -3.37
CA HIS A 151 3.26 -8.25 -2.09
C HIS A 151 2.34 -8.53 -0.89
N TRP A 152 1.08 -8.08 -0.95
CA TRP A 152 0.13 -8.28 0.12
C TRP A 152 -0.16 -9.76 0.37
N ALA A 153 -0.28 -10.58 -0.67
CA ALA A 153 -0.47 -12.02 -0.53
C ALA A 153 0.70 -12.70 0.20
N ILE A 154 1.93 -12.27 -0.05
CA ILE A 154 3.13 -12.76 0.63
C ILE A 154 3.11 -12.35 2.12
N VAL A 155 2.74 -11.11 2.40
CA VAL A 155 2.62 -10.57 3.77
C VAL A 155 1.53 -11.29 4.57
N GLU A 156 0.36 -11.52 3.99
CA GLU A 156 -0.73 -12.28 4.65
C GLU A 156 -0.31 -13.73 4.96
N ALA A 157 0.50 -14.34 4.09
CA ALA A 157 1.00 -15.69 4.28
C ALA A 157 1.96 -15.87 5.48
N VAL A 158 2.47 -14.76 6.06
CA VAL A 158 3.23 -14.78 7.32
C VAL A 158 2.36 -15.27 8.49
N GLY A 159 1.04 -15.04 8.43
CA GLY A 159 0.10 -15.46 9.48
C GLY A 159 0.20 -14.65 10.77
N ASN A 160 0.76 -13.43 10.73
CA ASN A 160 0.90 -12.55 11.90
C ASN A 160 0.16 -11.23 11.63
N ALA A 161 -1.00 -11.05 12.27
CA ALA A 161 -1.85 -9.87 12.07
C ALA A 161 -1.12 -8.57 12.42
N ARG A 162 -0.29 -8.54 13.49
CA ARG A 162 0.48 -7.35 13.87
C ARG A 162 1.51 -6.97 12.80
N PHE A 163 2.15 -7.99 12.21
CA PHE A 163 3.07 -7.78 11.09
C PHE A 163 2.35 -7.18 9.87
N SER A 164 1.19 -7.74 9.52
CA SER A 164 0.37 -7.25 8.41
C SER A 164 -0.15 -5.84 8.63
N ASP A 165 -0.53 -5.48 9.86
CA ASP A 165 -0.97 -4.13 10.20
C ASP A 165 0.17 -3.11 10.07
N ALA A 166 1.35 -3.41 10.63
CA ALA A 166 2.52 -2.55 10.51
C ALA A 166 2.98 -2.37 9.05
N TYR A 167 2.98 -3.45 8.26
CA TYR A 167 3.28 -3.39 6.83
C TYR A 167 2.27 -2.52 6.07
N ARG A 168 0.99 -2.65 6.40
CA ARG A 168 -0.09 -1.85 5.79
C ARG A 168 0.12 -0.36 5.99
N ASP A 169 0.47 0.07 7.21
CA ASP A 169 0.72 1.47 7.52
C ASP A 169 1.88 2.03 6.69
N VAL A 170 2.97 1.29 6.55
CA VAL A 170 4.12 1.67 5.70
C VAL A 170 3.71 1.81 4.24
N VAL A 171 2.98 0.82 3.70
CA VAL A 171 2.60 0.81 2.29
C VAL A 171 1.56 1.89 1.96
N GLN A 172 0.65 2.18 2.89
CA GLN A 172 -0.32 3.27 2.73
C GLN A 172 0.36 4.64 2.69
N GLN A 173 1.35 4.89 3.54
CA GLN A 173 2.14 6.12 3.50
C GLN A 173 2.92 6.24 2.19
N LEU A 174 3.60 5.18 1.76
CA LEU A 174 4.30 5.14 0.46
C LEU A 174 3.35 5.34 -0.73
N HIS A 175 2.09 4.91 -0.59
CA HIS A 175 1.08 5.13 -1.63
C HIS A 175 0.74 6.62 -1.80
N LEU A 176 0.65 7.40 -0.70
CA LEU A 176 0.47 8.86 -0.78
C LEU A 176 1.53 9.51 -1.68
N TRP A 177 2.77 9.15 -1.45
CA TRP A 177 3.88 9.67 -2.24
C TRP A 177 3.84 9.21 -3.70
N ARG A 178 3.43 7.96 -3.97
CA ARG A 178 3.27 7.41 -5.32
C ARG A 178 2.17 8.09 -6.11
N ILE A 179 1.03 8.44 -5.50
CA ILE A 179 -0.06 9.16 -6.17
C ILE A 179 0.46 10.45 -6.79
N GLN A 180 1.35 11.17 -6.10
CA GLN A 180 1.96 12.40 -6.61
C GLN A 180 2.90 12.17 -7.80
N ASN A 181 3.47 10.97 -7.93
CA ASN A 181 4.58 10.67 -8.84
C ASN A 181 4.27 9.56 -9.87
N LEU A 182 3.01 9.13 -10.01
CA LEU A 182 2.58 8.01 -10.86
C LEU A 182 2.61 8.29 -12.38
N SER A 183 2.83 9.52 -12.82
CA SER A 183 2.68 9.91 -14.23
C SER A 183 3.69 9.31 -15.20
N GLN A 184 4.61 8.42 -14.74
CA GLN A 184 5.73 7.96 -15.57
C GLN A 184 5.92 6.43 -15.53
N GLY A 185 5.41 5.76 -16.56
CA GLY A 185 5.33 4.31 -16.73
C GLY A 185 6.66 3.57 -16.97
N LEU A 186 7.79 3.98 -16.39
CA LEU A 186 9.13 3.59 -16.87
C LEU A 186 9.68 2.39 -16.17
N ALA A 187 9.45 1.45 -15.70
CA ALA A 187 10.19 0.25 -15.24
C ALA A 187 9.29 -0.97 -15.03
N MET A 188 8.07 -0.93 -15.56
CA MET A 188 7.13 -2.03 -15.38
C MET A 188 7.69 -3.37 -15.89
N ALA A 189 8.35 -3.39 -17.04
CA ALA A 189 8.90 -4.62 -17.61
C ALA A 189 10.03 -5.22 -16.74
N ALA A 190 10.96 -4.38 -16.27
CA ALA A 190 12.05 -4.82 -15.39
C ALA A 190 11.47 -5.32 -14.05
N SER A 191 10.50 -4.61 -13.49
CA SER A 191 9.84 -5.02 -12.26
C SER A 191 9.05 -6.33 -12.42
N VAL A 192 8.41 -6.59 -13.55
CA VAL A 192 7.77 -7.89 -13.84
C VAL A 192 8.80 -9.03 -13.80
N ALA A 193 9.99 -8.83 -14.38
CA ALA A 193 11.05 -9.85 -14.36
C ALA A 193 11.52 -10.15 -12.93
N GLU A 194 11.65 -9.12 -12.08
CA GLU A 194 11.98 -9.27 -10.66
C GLU A 194 10.91 -10.08 -9.92
N HIS A 195 9.62 -9.80 -10.15
CA HIS A 195 8.50 -10.58 -9.57
C HIS A 195 8.49 -12.04 -10.04
N ASP A 196 8.82 -12.31 -11.31
CA ASP A 196 8.96 -13.67 -11.83
C ASP A 196 10.08 -14.45 -11.10
N GLU A 197 11.17 -13.78 -10.72
CA GLU A 197 12.25 -14.41 -9.96
C GLU A 197 11.84 -14.70 -8.51
N ILE A 198 11.17 -13.76 -7.85
CA ILE A 198 10.63 -13.97 -6.51
C ILE A 198 9.65 -15.16 -6.50
N LEU A 199 8.73 -15.16 -7.44
CA LEU A 199 7.74 -16.25 -7.60
C LEU A 199 8.41 -17.61 -7.81
N ARG A 200 9.47 -17.68 -8.63
CA ARG A 200 10.26 -18.92 -8.83
C ARG A 200 10.92 -19.41 -7.53
N ALA A 201 11.50 -18.51 -6.74
CA ALA A 201 12.13 -18.84 -5.48
C ALA A 201 11.10 -19.37 -4.45
N ILE A 202 9.97 -18.67 -4.30
CA ILE A 202 8.89 -19.11 -3.41
C ILE A 202 8.34 -20.49 -3.87
N ARG A 203 8.12 -20.68 -5.16
CA ARG A 203 7.65 -21.97 -5.72
C ARG A 203 8.59 -23.11 -5.44
N ALA A 204 9.89 -22.87 -5.51
CA ALA A 204 10.93 -23.86 -5.20
C ALA A 204 11.05 -24.15 -3.69
N GLY A 205 10.43 -23.35 -2.81
CA GLY A 205 10.59 -23.50 -1.37
C GLY A 205 11.92 -22.95 -0.85
N ASP A 206 12.62 -22.12 -1.65
CA ASP A 206 13.89 -21.53 -1.30
C ASP A 206 13.67 -20.26 -0.45
N ALA A 207 13.62 -20.46 0.86
CA ALA A 207 13.36 -19.39 1.83
C ALA A 207 14.43 -18.29 1.80
N GLN A 208 15.71 -18.68 1.70
CA GLN A 208 16.83 -17.73 1.71
C GLN A 208 16.86 -16.88 0.44
N ARG A 209 16.67 -17.51 -0.71
CA ARG A 209 16.60 -16.81 -1.99
C ARG A 209 15.38 -15.90 -2.06
N SER A 210 14.22 -16.35 -1.55
CA SER A 210 13.00 -15.53 -1.48
C SER A 210 13.21 -14.28 -0.63
N GLU A 211 13.87 -14.40 0.53
CA GLU A 211 14.26 -13.27 1.40
C GLU A 211 15.12 -12.26 0.63
N THR A 212 16.21 -12.72 0.03
CA THR A 212 17.17 -11.87 -0.68
C THR A 212 16.53 -11.15 -1.87
N LEU A 213 15.73 -11.87 -2.67
CA LEU A 213 15.08 -11.28 -3.85
C LEU A 213 14.01 -10.25 -3.47
N MET A 214 13.24 -10.49 -2.40
CA MET A 214 12.24 -9.53 -1.91
C MET A 214 12.90 -8.23 -1.42
N ALA A 215 13.98 -8.33 -0.63
CA ALA A 215 14.75 -7.15 -0.18
C ALA A 215 15.34 -6.38 -1.38
N SER A 216 16.03 -7.08 -2.28
CA SER A 216 16.66 -6.49 -3.46
C SER A 216 15.65 -5.79 -4.36
N HIS A 217 14.47 -6.39 -4.57
CA HIS A 217 13.38 -5.80 -5.35
C HIS A 217 12.94 -4.45 -4.80
N VAL A 218 12.76 -4.34 -3.47
CA VAL A 218 12.36 -3.10 -2.82
C VAL A 218 13.45 -2.03 -2.93
N HIS A 219 14.72 -2.39 -2.70
CA HIS A 219 15.85 -1.46 -2.86
C HIS A 219 16.00 -0.98 -4.31
N THR A 220 15.86 -1.89 -5.27
CA THR A 220 15.93 -1.53 -6.70
C THR A 220 14.77 -0.60 -7.10
N ALA A 221 13.57 -0.85 -6.56
CA ALA A 221 12.42 0.03 -6.79
C ALA A 221 12.66 1.44 -6.21
N HIS A 222 13.24 1.53 -5.01
CA HIS A 222 13.63 2.79 -4.38
C HIS A 222 14.68 3.54 -5.19
N GLY A 223 15.77 2.88 -5.59
CA GLY A 223 16.83 3.50 -6.41
C GLY A 223 16.33 4.00 -7.77
N ARG A 224 15.41 3.28 -8.42
CA ARG A 224 14.75 3.78 -9.64
C ARG A 224 13.98 5.08 -9.39
N LEU A 225 13.41 5.22 -8.23
CA LEU A 225 12.66 6.38 -7.79
C LEU A 225 13.56 7.58 -7.53
N GLU A 226 14.60 7.41 -6.72
CA GLU A 226 15.57 8.47 -6.38
C GLU A 226 16.26 9.03 -7.63
N ASN A 227 16.70 8.16 -8.54
CA ASN A 227 17.33 8.56 -9.80
C ASN A 227 16.41 9.44 -10.68
N ARG A 228 15.11 9.27 -10.55
CA ARG A 228 14.14 10.08 -11.28
C ARG A 228 14.00 11.47 -10.66
N LEU A 229 13.83 11.53 -9.33
CA LEU A 229 13.71 12.81 -8.62
C LEU A 229 14.92 13.69 -8.86
N TYR A 230 16.11 13.10 -8.84
CA TYR A 230 17.35 13.83 -9.12
C TYR A 230 17.36 14.44 -10.53
N LYS A 231 16.84 13.72 -11.54
CA LYS A 231 16.76 14.23 -12.93
C LYS A 231 15.71 15.32 -13.12
N GLU A 232 14.66 15.34 -12.32
CA GLU A 232 13.59 16.38 -12.37
C GLU A 232 14.03 17.67 -11.67
N THR A 233 14.82 17.57 -10.59
CA THR A 233 15.35 18.73 -9.84
C THR A 233 16.55 19.40 -10.56
N SER A 234 17.16 18.68 -11.53
CA SER A 234 18.32 19.19 -12.28
C SER A 234 17.95 19.77 -13.65
N ARG A 235 16.69 19.97 -13.94
CA ARG A 235 16.14 20.62 -15.14
C ARG A 235 15.43 21.91 -14.77
#